data_055a6220fd611228295b1bcc3c843e43
#
_entry.id   055a6220fd611228295b1bcc3c843e43
#
_cell.length_a   1.000
_cell.length_b   1.000
_cell.length_c   1.000
_cell.angle_alpha   90.00
_cell.angle_beta   90.00
_cell.angle_gamma   90.00
#
_symmetry.space_group_name_H-M   'P 1'
#
loop_
_entity.id
_entity.type
_entity.pdbx_description
1 polymer ?
#
loop_
_entity_poly.entity_id
_entity_poly.type
_entity_poly.pdbx_seq_one_letter_code
_entity_poly.pdbx_strand_id
1 'polypeptide(L)'
;MRRRILPKRRKRAGFYQFFVLSIIAMTLTLCAISPAYGGPSQSDVIGTGRKTAQAVRVERAPRLDGTLNDPLWHAAEPVRDFRQREPHEGQTPTEVTEVRILYTRHEVYFGILCRDSAPKAIVATELRRDLPQDLDDNFEILIDSTHDRRNAYVFQINPLGTESDGLITEERRTERQDYDPGWDGIWTSQARITGAGWTATIGIPFTTLNFTRSQDVVWGLNFKRFSRRKNEEDLWSGYRRVFGITKVSEAGELHGITDIGSGRLFIVKPYGLLAGC
;
A
#
# COMPACT_ATOMS: atom_id res chain seq x y z
N MET A 1 56.35 61.90 -4.94
CA MET A 1 56.84 62.57 -6.15
C MET A 1 56.00 62.06 -7.37
N ARG A 2 55.48 63.05 -8.15
CA ARG A 2 54.79 62.96 -9.48
C ARG A 2 53.48 62.14 -9.51
N ARG A 3 52.30 62.72 -9.46
CA ARG A 3 51.53 63.65 -10.34
C ARG A 3 51.33 63.13 -11.77
N ARG A 4 50.09 63.08 -12.10
CA ARG A 4 49.38 63.45 -13.41
C ARG A 4 48.89 62.27 -14.21
N ILE A 5 47.75 62.27 -14.89
CA ILE A 5 46.75 63.28 -15.28
C ILE A 5 45.56 62.49 -15.88
N LEU A 6 44.33 62.90 -15.55
CA LEU A 6 43.14 62.62 -16.37
C LEU A 6 43.15 63.46 -17.67
N PRO A 7 42.44 63.05 -18.71
CA PRO A 7 41.39 63.92 -19.23
C PRO A 7 40.11 63.17 -19.61
N LYS A 8 39.00 63.64 -19.18
CA LYS A 8 37.99 64.55 -19.76
C LYS A 8 37.39 64.12 -21.13
N ARG A 9 36.09 63.81 -20.99
CA ARG A 9 34.95 64.20 -21.84
C ARG A 9 34.99 64.11 -23.36
N ARG A 10 33.94 63.44 -23.89
CA ARG A 10 33.04 64.10 -24.85
C ARG A 10 31.66 63.43 -24.91
N LYS A 11 30.66 64.24 -24.65
CA LYS A 11 29.24 63.97 -24.99
C LYS A 11 29.11 64.11 -26.51
N ARG A 12 28.27 63.26 -27.11
CA ARG A 12 27.50 63.65 -28.31
C ARG A 12 26.13 63.03 -28.15
N ALA A 13 25.16 63.91 -28.05
CA ALA A 13 23.75 63.69 -28.31
C ALA A 13 23.47 63.71 -29.80
N GLY A 14 22.50 63.00 -30.26
CA GLY A 14 21.94 62.99 -31.59
C GLY A 14 20.87 61.91 -31.63
N PHE A 15 19.73 62.22 -31.23
CA PHE A 15 18.55 62.64 -31.99
C PHE A 15 18.37 61.83 -33.25
N TYR A 16 17.43 60.84 -33.22
CA TYR A 16 16.49 60.60 -34.30
C TYR A 16 15.19 60.03 -33.72
N GLN A 17 14.19 60.84 -33.85
CA GLN A 17 12.78 60.61 -33.57
C GLN A 17 12.17 60.10 -34.89
N PHE A 18 11.07 59.38 -34.78
CA PHE A 18 10.10 58.96 -35.78
C PHE A 18 10.47 57.75 -36.69
N PHE A 19 9.84 56.62 -36.37
CA PHE A 19 8.88 56.03 -37.31
C PHE A 19 7.92 55.12 -36.51
N VAL A 20 6.71 55.57 -36.31
CA VAL A 20 5.55 54.76 -35.97
C VAL A 20 5.13 54.05 -37.22
N LEU A 21 5.14 52.77 -37.23
CA LEU A 21 4.37 51.96 -38.16
C LEU A 21 3.89 50.70 -37.40
N SER A 22 2.58 50.73 -37.14
CA SER A 22 1.82 49.57 -36.72
C SER A 22 1.97 48.40 -37.66
N ILE A 23 2.50 47.28 -37.16
CA ILE A 23 2.26 45.98 -37.75
C ILE A 23 1.58 45.17 -36.67
N ILE A 24 0.26 45.06 -36.77
CA ILE A 24 -0.54 44.08 -36.05
C ILE A 24 -0.15 42.72 -36.67
N ALA A 25 0.81 42.04 -36.08
CA ALA A 25 1.04 40.65 -36.33
C ALA A 25 0.07 39.86 -35.47
N MET A 26 -1.00 39.42 -36.09
CA MET A 26 -1.98 38.48 -35.55
C MET A 26 -1.29 37.12 -35.45
N THR A 27 -0.63 36.88 -34.34
CA THR A 27 -0.16 35.53 -33.98
C THR A 27 -1.37 34.69 -33.57
N LEU A 28 -1.84 33.85 -34.51
CA LEU A 28 -2.70 32.72 -34.18
C LEU A 28 -1.93 31.84 -33.18
N THR A 29 -2.26 31.99 -31.90
CA THR A 29 -1.87 31.01 -30.88
C THR A 29 -2.71 29.76 -31.12
N LEU A 30 -2.15 28.81 -31.83
CA LEU A 30 -2.69 27.47 -31.94
C LEU A 30 -2.61 26.84 -30.55
N CYS A 31 -3.72 26.95 -29.81
CA CYS A 31 -3.90 26.27 -28.53
C CYS A 31 -3.99 24.78 -28.86
N ALA A 32 -2.85 24.08 -28.78
CA ALA A 32 -2.82 22.63 -28.82
C ALA A 32 -3.64 22.13 -27.61
N ILE A 33 -4.88 21.75 -27.88
CA ILE A 33 -5.70 21.01 -26.94
C ILE A 33 -5.05 19.62 -26.86
N SER A 34 -4.13 19.44 -25.93
CA SER A 34 -3.73 18.10 -25.48
C SER A 34 -4.95 17.47 -24.84
N PRO A 35 -5.43 16.30 -25.29
CA PRO A 35 -6.41 15.58 -24.52
C PRO A 35 -5.71 15.19 -23.20
N ALA A 36 -6.09 15.87 -22.11
CA ALA A 36 -5.82 15.39 -20.79
C ALA A 36 -6.49 14.00 -20.69
N TYR A 37 -5.69 12.94 -20.79
CA TYR A 37 -6.09 11.65 -20.28
C TYR A 37 -6.27 11.83 -18.76
N GLY A 38 -7.43 12.32 -18.38
CA GLY A 38 -7.95 12.19 -17.04
C GLY A 38 -8.19 10.70 -16.80
N GLY A 39 -7.21 10.01 -16.23
CA GLY A 39 -7.49 8.77 -15.52
C GLY A 39 -8.60 9.07 -14.51
N PRO A 40 -9.45 8.11 -14.15
CA PRO A 40 -10.50 8.34 -13.19
C PRO A 40 -9.85 8.90 -11.92
N SER A 41 -10.06 10.18 -11.67
CA SER A 41 -9.84 10.81 -10.39
C SER A 41 -10.50 9.91 -9.36
N GLN A 42 -9.79 9.56 -8.30
CA GLN A 42 -10.41 8.99 -7.12
C GLN A 42 -11.50 9.98 -6.69
N SER A 43 -12.69 9.78 -7.26
CA SER A 43 -13.86 10.53 -6.85
C SER A 43 -14.14 10.10 -5.42
N ASP A 44 -13.98 11.05 -4.50
CA ASP A 44 -14.50 10.99 -3.15
C ASP A 44 -15.94 10.51 -3.23
N VAL A 45 -16.14 9.22 -2.99
CA VAL A 45 -17.47 8.68 -2.80
C VAL A 45 -17.95 9.28 -1.49
N ILE A 46 -18.83 10.25 -1.59
CA ILE A 46 -19.53 10.85 -0.45
C ILE A 46 -20.24 9.71 0.28
N GLY A 47 -19.66 9.22 1.35
CA GLY A 47 -20.28 8.15 2.12
C GLY A 47 -19.77 8.01 3.55
N THR A 48 -18.50 7.86 3.79
CA THR A 48 -18.02 7.57 5.15
C THR A 48 -16.73 8.27 5.55
N GLY A 49 -16.09 9.02 4.66
CA GLY A 49 -14.76 9.61 4.90
C GLY A 49 -13.64 8.58 5.08
N ARG A 50 -13.90 7.29 4.78
CA ARG A 50 -12.95 6.19 4.90
C ARG A 50 -12.10 6.07 3.64
N LYS A 51 -10.87 5.57 3.79
CA LYS A 51 -10.02 5.23 2.65
C LYS A 51 -10.61 4.05 1.90
N THR A 52 -10.50 4.09 0.58
CA THR A 52 -10.99 3.03 -0.30
C THR A 52 -9.87 2.52 -1.19
N ALA A 53 -9.86 1.22 -1.45
CA ALA A 53 -8.99 0.55 -2.38
C ALA A 53 -9.81 -0.26 -3.38
N GLN A 54 -9.28 -0.45 -4.59
CA GLN A 54 -9.92 -1.23 -5.65
C GLN A 54 -9.11 -2.49 -5.95
N ALA A 55 -9.78 -3.64 -5.95
CA ALA A 55 -9.24 -4.86 -6.50
C ALA A 55 -9.57 -4.95 -7.99
N VAL A 56 -8.61 -5.39 -8.80
CA VAL A 56 -8.77 -5.55 -10.24
C VAL A 56 -8.80 -7.03 -10.60
N ARG A 57 -9.83 -7.42 -11.34
CA ARG A 57 -9.98 -8.80 -11.82
C ARG A 57 -8.96 -9.11 -12.90
N VAL A 58 -8.35 -10.29 -12.80
CA VAL A 58 -7.45 -10.85 -13.80
C VAL A 58 -7.85 -12.27 -14.14
N GLU A 59 -7.56 -12.70 -15.37
CA GLU A 59 -7.95 -14.03 -15.86
C GLU A 59 -7.07 -15.16 -15.35
N ARG A 60 -5.84 -14.87 -14.99
CA ARG A 60 -4.89 -15.82 -14.40
C ARG A 60 -4.21 -15.23 -13.18
N ALA A 61 -3.71 -16.08 -12.31
CA ALA A 61 -2.87 -15.68 -11.18
C ALA A 61 -1.61 -14.95 -11.69
N PRO A 62 -1.20 -13.84 -11.05
CA PRO A 62 0.13 -13.27 -11.24
C PRO A 62 1.19 -14.24 -10.70
N ARG A 63 2.44 -14.09 -11.15
CA ARG A 63 3.53 -14.85 -10.55
C ARG A 63 3.78 -14.37 -9.12
N LEU A 64 3.79 -15.33 -8.20
CA LEU A 64 4.09 -15.10 -6.80
C LEU A 64 5.56 -15.48 -6.52
N ASP A 65 6.48 -14.70 -7.07
CA ASP A 65 7.93 -14.94 -6.98
C ASP A 65 8.68 -13.89 -6.13
N GLY A 66 7.91 -13.09 -5.39
CA GLY A 66 8.44 -11.99 -4.57
C GLY A 66 8.82 -10.76 -5.38
N THR A 67 8.55 -10.74 -6.70
CA THR A 67 8.80 -9.58 -7.56
C THR A 67 7.50 -9.04 -8.17
N LEU A 68 7.50 -7.78 -8.56
CA LEU A 68 6.37 -7.18 -9.28
C LEU A 68 6.62 -7.11 -10.80
N ASN A 69 7.42 -8.04 -11.32
CA ASN A 69 7.80 -8.07 -12.75
C ASN A 69 6.72 -8.67 -13.66
N ASP A 70 5.73 -9.40 -13.13
CA ASP A 70 4.61 -9.86 -13.95
C ASP A 70 3.79 -8.63 -14.41
N PRO A 71 3.57 -8.47 -15.75
CA PRO A 71 2.79 -7.34 -16.29
C PRO A 71 1.38 -7.20 -15.70
N LEU A 72 0.81 -8.27 -15.16
CA LEU A 72 -0.51 -8.21 -14.52
C LEU A 72 -0.56 -7.23 -13.36
N TRP A 73 0.54 -7.04 -12.62
CA TRP A 73 0.58 -6.07 -11.54
C TRP A 73 0.30 -4.64 -11.99
N HIS A 74 0.59 -4.31 -13.26
CA HIS A 74 0.31 -2.99 -13.82
C HIS A 74 -1.17 -2.73 -14.12
N ALA A 75 -2.02 -3.76 -14.07
CA ALA A 75 -3.47 -3.59 -14.24
C ALA A 75 -4.13 -2.86 -13.08
N ALA A 76 -3.53 -2.91 -11.88
CA ALA A 76 -4.07 -2.26 -10.69
C ALA A 76 -3.30 -0.98 -10.37
N GLU A 77 -4.03 0.10 -10.09
CA GLU A 77 -3.44 1.30 -9.50
C GLU A 77 -2.94 0.98 -8.08
N PRO A 78 -1.75 1.44 -7.71
CA PRO A 78 -1.22 1.17 -6.39
C PRO A 78 -1.95 1.98 -5.31
N VAL A 79 -2.32 1.31 -4.25
CA VAL A 79 -2.72 1.91 -2.99
C VAL A 79 -1.50 2.57 -2.36
N ARG A 80 -1.64 3.84 -2.01
CA ARG A 80 -0.62 4.71 -1.42
C ARG A 80 -1.22 5.47 -0.22
N ASP A 81 -0.65 6.61 0.12
CA ASP A 81 -1.12 7.49 1.20
C ASP A 81 -1.08 6.89 2.60
N PHE A 82 -0.05 6.11 2.87
CA PHE A 82 0.25 5.71 4.23
C PHE A 82 0.58 6.93 5.09
N ARG A 83 0.35 6.83 6.38
CA ARG A 83 0.69 7.84 7.38
C ARG A 83 1.43 7.18 8.53
N GLN A 84 2.41 7.88 9.07
CA GLN A 84 3.09 7.43 10.27
C GLN A 84 2.11 7.33 11.43
N ARG A 85 2.11 6.19 12.09
CA ARG A 85 1.57 6.03 13.44
C ARG A 85 2.65 6.37 14.47
N GLU A 86 3.86 5.85 14.24
CA GLU A 86 5.06 6.08 15.03
C GLU A 86 6.24 6.43 14.10
N PRO A 87 7.19 7.26 14.49
CA PRO A 87 7.24 8.07 15.72
C PRO A 87 6.45 9.38 15.64
N HIS A 88 5.98 9.79 14.44
CA HIS A 88 5.36 11.09 14.21
C HIS A 88 3.95 10.94 13.65
N GLU A 89 2.97 10.78 14.54
CA GLU A 89 1.57 10.55 14.19
C GLU A 89 1.07 11.51 13.09
N GLY A 90 0.52 10.92 12.01
CA GLY A 90 -0.10 11.63 10.89
C GLY A 90 0.87 12.23 9.88
N GLN A 91 2.17 12.17 10.11
CA GLN A 91 3.15 12.63 9.13
C GLN A 91 3.26 11.67 7.94
N THR A 92 3.82 12.19 6.86
CA THR A 92 4.17 11.38 5.70
C THR A 92 5.25 10.37 6.08
N PRO A 93 5.14 9.11 5.65
CA PRO A 93 6.20 8.12 5.84
C PRO A 93 7.53 8.58 5.26
N THR A 94 8.63 8.18 5.91
CA THR A 94 9.97 8.50 5.42
C THR A 94 10.35 7.71 4.17
N GLU A 95 9.63 6.59 3.91
CA GLU A 95 9.83 5.73 2.74
C GLU A 95 8.49 5.41 2.08
N VAL A 96 8.51 5.23 0.78
CA VAL A 96 7.29 4.97 0.00
C VAL A 96 6.88 3.50 0.12
N THR A 97 5.60 3.31 0.35
CA THR A 97 4.93 2.00 0.28
C THR A 97 3.84 2.02 -0.78
N GLU A 98 3.80 0.99 -1.63
CA GLU A 98 2.77 0.80 -2.64
C GLU A 98 2.21 -0.62 -2.55
N VAL A 99 0.90 -0.76 -2.66
CA VAL A 99 0.22 -2.06 -2.69
C VAL A 99 -0.70 -2.13 -3.90
N ARG A 100 -0.57 -3.18 -4.70
CA ARG A 100 -1.43 -3.47 -5.83
C ARG A 100 -2.30 -4.66 -5.51
N ILE A 101 -3.58 -4.61 -5.83
CA ILE A 101 -4.57 -5.62 -5.46
C ILE A 101 -5.20 -6.19 -6.72
N LEU A 102 -4.96 -7.47 -6.94
CA LEU A 102 -5.55 -8.24 -8.03
C LEU A 102 -6.40 -9.38 -7.46
N TYR A 103 -7.31 -9.91 -8.25
CA TYR A 103 -8.01 -11.14 -7.87
C TYR A 103 -8.42 -11.97 -9.10
N THR A 104 -8.58 -13.25 -8.87
CA THR A 104 -9.22 -14.20 -9.78
C THR A 104 -10.55 -14.68 -9.18
N ARG A 105 -11.17 -15.71 -9.73
CA ARG A 105 -12.35 -16.35 -9.09
C ARG A 105 -12.03 -17.09 -7.80
N HIS A 106 -10.75 -17.37 -7.53
CA HIS A 106 -10.33 -18.27 -6.46
C HIS A 106 -9.49 -17.61 -5.36
N GLU A 107 -8.80 -16.57 -5.70
CA GLU A 107 -7.80 -15.93 -4.81
C GLU A 107 -7.75 -14.43 -4.99
N VAL A 108 -7.42 -13.72 -3.91
CA VAL A 108 -6.97 -12.32 -3.93
C VAL A 108 -5.44 -12.28 -3.82
N TYR A 109 -4.84 -11.35 -4.55
CA TYR A 109 -3.39 -11.20 -4.64
C TYR A 109 -2.97 -9.79 -4.25
N PHE A 110 -1.89 -9.71 -3.47
CA PHE A 110 -1.28 -8.45 -3.08
C PHE A 110 0.15 -8.39 -3.58
N GLY A 111 0.45 -7.37 -4.37
CA GLY A 111 1.81 -7.03 -4.80
C GLY A 111 2.30 -5.82 -4.03
N ILE A 112 3.32 -6.00 -3.21
CA ILE A 112 3.79 -5.02 -2.22
C ILE A 112 5.17 -4.51 -2.64
N LEU A 113 5.35 -3.20 -2.63
CA LEU A 113 6.63 -2.53 -2.78
C LEU A 113 6.88 -1.67 -1.53
N CYS A 114 7.91 -2.00 -0.78
CA CYS A 114 8.44 -1.23 0.33
C CYS A 114 9.78 -0.61 -0.09
N ARG A 115 9.79 0.64 -0.54
CA ARG A 115 11.05 1.33 -0.83
C ARG A 115 11.85 1.56 0.44
N ASP A 116 13.16 1.56 0.30
CA ASP A 116 14.07 1.91 1.39
C ASP A 116 15.30 2.62 0.81
N SER A 117 15.63 3.77 1.36
CA SER A 117 16.80 4.56 0.96
C SER A 117 18.14 3.91 1.32
N ALA A 118 18.13 2.90 2.21
CA ALA A 118 19.28 2.12 2.61
C ALA A 118 18.97 0.60 2.59
N PRO A 119 18.75 -0.02 1.42
CA PRO A 119 18.28 -1.41 1.33
C PRO A 119 19.19 -2.45 2.01
N LYS A 120 20.49 -2.14 2.12
CA LYS A 120 21.46 -3.00 2.82
C LYS A 120 21.29 -2.98 4.35
N ALA A 121 20.54 -2.03 4.88
CA ALA A 121 20.28 -1.89 6.30
C ALA A 121 18.85 -2.35 6.70
N ILE A 122 18.13 -2.97 5.77
CA ILE A 122 16.88 -3.67 6.06
C ILE A 122 17.17 -4.77 7.09
N VAL A 123 16.37 -4.82 8.14
CA VAL A 123 16.49 -5.79 9.21
C VAL A 123 15.53 -6.95 8.94
N ALA A 124 16.06 -8.12 8.72
CA ALA A 124 15.26 -9.32 8.46
C ALA A 124 16.06 -10.54 8.96
N THR A 125 15.67 -11.11 10.08
CA THR A 125 16.40 -12.14 10.81
C THR A 125 15.57 -13.37 11.16
N GLU A 126 14.24 -13.21 11.27
CA GLU A 126 13.35 -14.31 11.64
C GLU A 126 13.00 -15.16 10.42
N LEU A 127 13.22 -16.47 10.53
CA LEU A 127 12.94 -17.47 9.51
C LEU A 127 11.84 -18.46 9.93
N ARG A 128 11.42 -18.42 11.18
CA ARG A 128 10.43 -19.35 11.71
C ARG A 128 9.03 -18.74 11.59
N ARG A 129 8.13 -19.48 10.97
CA ARG A 129 6.73 -19.12 10.85
C ARG A 129 6.08 -18.87 12.22
N ASP A 130 5.12 -17.98 12.28
CA ASP A 130 4.24 -17.66 13.41
C ASP A 130 4.96 -17.14 14.66
N LEU A 131 6.19 -16.66 14.51
CA LEU A 131 6.85 -15.92 15.57
C LEU A 131 6.66 -14.40 15.40
N PRO A 132 6.65 -13.67 16.54
CA PRO A 132 6.58 -12.21 16.48
C PRO A 132 7.70 -11.62 15.61
N GLN A 133 7.34 -10.84 14.63
CA GLN A 133 8.27 -10.17 13.71
C GLN A 133 8.57 -8.73 14.13
N ASP A 134 8.38 -8.39 15.40
CA ASP A 134 8.61 -7.03 15.94
C ASP A 134 10.07 -6.58 15.85
N LEU A 135 10.98 -7.52 15.65
CA LEU A 135 12.42 -7.25 15.53
C LEU A 135 12.88 -7.07 14.08
N ASP A 136 12.02 -7.36 13.11
CA ASP A 136 12.29 -7.30 11.69
C ASP A 136 11.49 -6.16 11.02
N ASP A 137 11.96 -5.71 9.86
CA ASP A 137 11.09 -5.03 8.92
C ASP A 137 9.94 -5.98 8.56
N ASN A 138 8.71 -5.50 8.50
CA ASN A 138 7.57 -6.34 8.14
C ASN A 138 6.46 -5.55 7.45
N PHE A 139 5.56 -6.30 6.84
CA PHE A 139 4.32 -5.78 6.26
C PHE A 139 3.14 -6.64 6.70
N GLU A 140 2.07 -5.99 7.11
CA GLU A 140 0.85 -6.65 7.56
C GLU A 140 -0.34 -6.24 6.72
N ILE A 141 -1.23 -7.20 6.48
CA ILE A 141 -2.52 -7.02 5.80
C ILE A 141 -3.61 -7.45 6.77
N LEU A 142 -4.55 -6.57 7.04
CA LEU A 142 -5.78 -6.89 7.77
C LEU A 142 -6.92 -6.99 6.76
N ILE A 143 -7.71 -8.08 6.85
CA ILE A 143 -8.90 -8.31 6.02
C ILE A 143 -10.09 -8.65 6.91
N ASP A 144 -11.06 -7.75 6.97
CA ASP A 144 -12.40 -8.02 7.51
C ASP A 144 -13.31 -8.43 6.34
N SER A 145 -13.34 -9.71 6.05
CA SER A 145 -14.09 -10.27 4.93
C SER A 145 -15.60 -10.37 5.17
N THR A 146 -16.04 -10.22 6.39
CA THR A 146 -17.46 -10.16 6.78
C THR A 146 -18.01 -8.74 6.81
N HIS A 147 -17.10 -7.74 6.78
CA HIS A 147 -17.38 -6.32 6.90
C HIS A 147 -18.20 -5.97 8.15
N ASP A 148 -17.96 -6.71 9.23
CA ASP A 148 -18.63 -6.49 10.51
C ASP A 148 -17.89 -5.50 11.42
N ARG A 149 -16.66 -5.10 11.02
CA ARG A 149 -15.80 -4.14 11.71
C ARG A 149 -15.41 -4.56 13.12
N ARG A 150 -15.38 -5.85 13.36
CA ARG A 150 -15.08 -6.46 14.67
C ARG A 150 -14.16 -7.67 14.55
N ASN A 151 -14.28 -8.39 13.45
CA ASN A 151 -13.52 -9.62 13.19
C ASN A 151 -12.67 -9.45 11.94
N ALA A 152 -11.42 -9.90 11.97
CA ALA A 152 -10.54 -9.79 10.81
C ALA A 152 -9.45 -10.86 10.84
N TYR A 153 -8.95 -11.17 9.66
CA TYR A 153 -7.73 -11.94 9.45
C TYR A 153 -6.55 -10.99 9.34
N VAL A 154 -5.41 -11.38 9.90
CA VAL A 154 -4.15 -10.66 9.76
C VAL A 154 -3.13 -11.59 9.13
N PHE A 155 -2.45 -11.11 8.10
CA PHE A 155 -1.36 -11.80 7.40
C PHE A 155 -0.14 -10.92 7.46
N GLN A 156 0.97 -11.46 7.93
CA GLN A 156 2.22 -10.73 8.09
C GLN A 156 3.35 -11.43 7.34
N ILE A 157 4.23 -10.64 6.73
CA ILE A 157 5.42 -11.12 6.02
C ILE A 157 6.61 -10.21 6.31
N ASN A 158 7.80 -10.79 6.45
CA ASN A 158 9.05 -10.07 6.50
C ASN A 158 9.79 -10.10 5.14
N PRO A 159 10.90 -9.36 4.96
CA PRO A 159 11.66 -9.33 3.70
C PRO A 159 12.32 -10.66 3.31
N LEU A 160 12.39 -11.64 4.21
CA LEU A 160 12.87 -13.01 3.92
C LEU A 160 11.73 -13.92 3.42
N GLY A 161 10.48 -13.47 3.45
CA GLY A 161 9.33 -14.27 3.09
C GLY A 161 8.80 -15.12 4.25
N THR A 162 9.21 -14.82 5.48
CA THR A 162 8.68 -15.51 6.67
C THR A 162 7.27 -15.02 6.94
N GLU A 163 6.37 -15.96 7.04
CA GLU A 163 4.94 -15.75 7.25
C GLU A 163 4.58 -15.80 8.72
N SER A 164 3.59 -15.01 9.10
CA SER A 164 2.84 -15.12 10.35
C SER A 164 1.41 -14.70 10.08
N ASP A 165 0.46 -15.36 10.68
CA ASP A 165 -0.95 -15.04 10.54
C ASP A 165 -1.70 -15.13 11.87
N GLY A 166 -2.93 -14.65 11.88
CA GLY A 166 -3.75 -14.67 13.07
C GLY A 166 -5.14 -14.12 12.83
N LEU A 167 -5.97 -14.27 13.84
CA LEU A 167 -7.37 -13.89 13.80
C LEU A 167 -7.66 -12.83 14.88
N ILE A 168 -8.38 -11.80 14.50
CA ILE A 168 -8.98 -10.84 15.44
C ILE A 168 -10.44 -11.26 15.63
N THR A 169 -10.85 -11.45 16.89
CA THR A 169 -12.21 -11.83 17.24
C THR A 169 -12.79 -10.81 18.19
N GLU A 170 -13.90 -10.19 17.79
CA GLU A 170 -14.63 -9.21 18.57
C GLU A 170 -13.77 -8.05 19.09
N GLU A 171 -13.25 -7.25 18.17
CA GLU A 171 -12.42 -6.08 18.50
C GLU A 171 -12.80 -5.44 19.84
N ARG A 172 -11.85 -5.38 20.76
CA ARG A 172 -11.98 -4.76 22.06
C ARG A 172 -11.10 -3.49 22.14
N ARG A 173 -10.91 -2.98 23.36
CA ARG A 173 -10.17 -1.73 23.58
C ARG A 173 -8.65 -1.86 23.55
N THR A 174 -8.09 -3.08 23.62
CA THR A 174 -6.66 -3.30 23.74
C THR A 174 -6.16 -4.32 22.72
N GLU A 175 -5.14 -3.98 21.95
CA GLU A 175 -4.55 -4.77 20.88
C GLU A 175 -4.14 -6.21 21.27
N ARG A 176 -3.76 -6.44 22.53
CA ARG A 176 -3.25 -7.74 23.00
C ARG A 176 -4.32 -8.78 23.31
N GLN A 177 -5.57 -8.38 23.46
CA GLN A 177 -6.64 -9.29 23.89
C GLN A 177 -7.50 -9.84 22.75
N ASP A 178 -7.33 -9.28 21.57
CA ASP A 178 -8.22 -9.53 20.44
C ASP A 178 -7.54 -10.35 19.33
N TYR A 179 -6.20 -10.45 19.35
CA TYR A 179 -5.42 -11.15 18.36
C TYR A 179 -5.05 -12.55 18.84
N ASP A 180 -5.48 -13.55 18.08
CA ASP A 180 -5.14 -14.97 18.27
C ASP A 180 -4.09 -15.39 17.22
N PRO A 181 -2.82 -15.53 17.56
CA PRO A 181 -1.77 -16.00 16.65
C PRO A 181 -1.82 -17.51 16.45
N GLY A 182 -2.70 -18.23 17.12
CA GLY A 182 -2.86 -19.68 16.97
C GLY A 182 -3.75 -20.08 15.79
N TRP A 183 -4.35 -19.09 15.09
CA TRP A 183 -5.05 -19.35 13.85
C TRP A 183 -4.04 -19.54 12.71
N ASP A 184 -4.23 -20.60 11.91
CA ASP A 184 -3.31 -20.98 10.84
C ASP A 184 -4.07 -21.05 9.51
N GLY A 185 -3.85 -20.06 8.66
CA GLY A 185 -4.47 -19.91 7.36
C GLY A 185 -3.67 -20.57 6.24
N ILE A 186 -4.38 -20.96 5.18
CA ILE A 186 -3.72 -21.43 3.94
C ILE A 186 -3.55 -20.23 3.02
N TRP A 187 -2.33 -19.81 2.81
CA TRP A 187 -1.96 -18.73 1.89
C TRP A 187 -0.54 -18.92 1.38
N THR A 188 -0.14 -18.18 0.38
CA THR A 188 1.17 -18.28 -0.24
C THR A 188 1.82 -16.93 -0.31
N SER A 189 3.08 -16.85 0.02
CA SER A 189 3.85 -15.62 -0.13
C SER A 189 5.27 -15.86 -0.61
N GLN A 190 5.86 -14.82 -1.17
CA GLN A 190 7.30 -14.73 -1.45
C GLN A 190 7.72 -13.28 -1.27
N ALA A 191 8.93 -13.06 -0.76
CA ALA A 191 9.52 -11.73 -0.66
C ALA A 191 10.95 -11.70 -1.20
N ARG A 192 11.42 -10.52 -1.57
CA ARG A 192 12.79 -10.28 -2.06
C ARG A 192 13.30 -8.92 -1.64
N ILE A 193 14.50 -8.88 -1.11
CA ILE A 193 15.26 -7.64 -0.93
C ILE A 193 15.85 -7.26 -2.28
N THR A 194 15.70 -6.00 -2.65
CA THR A 194 16.14 -5.41 -3.93
C THR A 194 17.07 -4.21 -3.69
N GLY A 195 17.62 -3.67 -4.76
CA GLY A 195 18.41 -2.43 -4.67
C GLY A 195 17.60 -1.17 -4.32
N ALA A 196 16.27 -1.25 -4.32
CA ALA A 196 15.39 -0.12 -4.04
C ALA A 196 14.53 -0.28 -2.75
N GLY A 197 14.79 -1.34 -1.98
CA GLY A 197 14.01 -1.72 -0.81
C GLY A 197 13.69 -3.21 -0.85
N TRP A 198 12.46 -3.60 -0.59
CA TRP A 198 12.01 -4.97 -0.71
C TRP A 198 10.61 -5.06 -1.31
N THR A 199 10.30 -6.20 -1.87
CA THR A 199 9.01 -6.49 -2.49
C THR A 199 8.46 -7.80 -1.98
N ALA A 200 7.14 -7.92 -1.95
CA ALA A 200 6.47 -9.18 -1.65
C ALA A 200 5.29 -9.40 -2.58
N THR A 201 4.99 -10.67 -2.82
CA THR A 201 3.78 -11.11 -3.52
C THR A 201 3.07 -12.13 -2.65
N ILE A 202 1.78 -11.91 -2.44
CA ILE A 202 0.93 -12.72 -1.56
C ILE A 202 -0.30 -13.18 -2.35
N GLY A 203 -0.68 -14.43 -2.19
CA GLY A 203 -1.92 -15.00 -2.70
C GLY A 203 -2.72 -15.60 -1.55
N ILE A 204 -3.97 -15.17 -1.37
CA ILE A 204 -4.86 -15.66 -0.33
C ILE A 204 -6.09 -16.29 -1.00
N PRO A 205 -6.25 -17.62 -0.93
CA PRO A 205 -7.44 -18.28 -1.44
C PRO A 205 -8.71 -17.79 -0.74
N PHE A 206 -9.77 -17.57 -1.48
CA PHE A 206 -11.04 -17.19 -0.87
C PHE A 206 -11.60 -18.25 0.08
N THR A 207 -11.15 -19.48 -0.04
CA THR A 207 -11.50 -20.56 0.91
C THR A 207 -10.88 -20.38 2.29
N THR A 208 -9.81 -19.60 2.41
CA THR A 208 -9.17 -19.22 3.69
C THR A 208 -9.99 -18.18 4.44
N LEU A 209 -10.71 -17.35 3.70
CA LEU A 209 -11.52 -16.26 4.24
C LEU A 209 -12.99 -16.70 4.35
N ASN A 210 -13.62 -16.39 5.48
CA ASN A 210 -15.06 -16.57 5.63
C ASN A 210 -15.78 -15.28 5.26
N PHE A 211 -16.63 -15.31 4.24
CA PHE A 211 -17.35 -14.13 3.78
C PHE A 211 -18.77 -14.45 3.33
N THR A 212 -19.62 -13.44 3.35
CA THR A 212 -20.98 -13.55 2.85
C THR A 212 -20.99 -13.27 1.36
N ARG A 213 -21.66 -14.14 0.58
CA ARG A 213 -21.81 -13.93 -0.86
C ARG A 213 -22.74 -12.75 -1.14
N SER A 214 -22.28 -11.81 -1.92
CA SER A 214 -23.07 -10.73 -2.49
C SER A 214 -22.61 -10.48 -3.94
N GLN A 215 -23.42 -9.78 -4.73
CA GLN A 215 -23.01 -9.36 -6.07
C GLN A 215 -21.79 -8.44 -6.01
N ASP A 216 -21.80 -7.51 -5.09
CA ASP A 216 -20.71 -6.60 -4.80
C ASP A 216 -20.20 -6.87 -3.39
N VAL A 217 -18.98 -7.36 -3.30
CA VAL A 217 -18.32 -7.66 -2.04
C VAL A 217 -17.55 -6.42 -1.60
N VAL A 218 -17.86 -5.91 -0.41
CA VAL A 218 -17.07 -4.89 0.27
C VAL A 218 -16.42 -5.53 1.49
N TRP A 219 -15.11 -5.40 1.61
CA TRP A 219 -14.36 -5.89 2.77
C TRP A 219 -13.72 -4.73 3.52
N GLY A 220 -13.54 -4.87 4.83
CA GLY A 220 -12.61 -4.02 5.56
C GLY A 220 -11.18 -4.39 5.18
N LEU A 221 -10.34 -3.38 4.98
CA LEU A 221 -8.94 -3.58 4.59
C LEU A 221 -8.05 -2.57 5.32
N ASN A 222 -6.92 -3.05 5.81
CA ASN A 222 -5.87 -2.15 6.28
C ASN A 222 -4.49 -2.72 5.99
N PHE A 223 -3.50 -1.86 5.97
CA PHE A 223 -2.11 -2.20 5.78
C PHE A 223 -1.25 -1.52 6.84
N LYS A 224 -0.25 -2.24 7.31
CA LYS A 224 0.81 -1.71 8.16
C LYS A 224 2.16 -2.08 7.58
N ARG A 225 3.07 -1.11 7.52
CA ARG A 225 4.50 -1.34 7.33
C ARG A 225 5.23 -0.98 8.61
N PHE A 226 6.14 -1.82 9.02
CA PHE A 226 7.10 -1.52 10.08
C PHE A 226 8.52 -1.50 9.51
N SER A 227 9.24 -0.40 9.70
CA SER A 227 10.65 -0.25 9.37
C SER A 227 11.48 -0.27 10.64
N ARG A 228 12.11 -1.41 10.93
CA ARG A 228 12.80 -1.65 12.20
C ARG A 228 13.93 -0.67 12.44
N ARG A 229 14.75 -0.42 11.43
CA ARG A 229 15.89 0.50 11.52
C ARG A 229 15.47 1.90 11.93
N LYS A 230 14.32 2.35 11.48
CA LYS A 230 13.77 3.68 11.74
C LYS A 230 12.85 3.71 12.96
N ASN A 231 12.45 2.55 13.45
CA ASN A 231 11.38 2.39 14.43
C ASN A 231 10.12 3.14 14.00
N GLU A 232 9.83 3.06 12.69
CA GLU A 232 8.73 3.74 12.03
C GLU A 232 7.64 2.72 11.70
N GLU A 233 6.42 3.07 12.08
CA GLU A 233 5.23 2.30 11.75
C GLU A 233 4.28 3.18 10.95
N ASP A 234 3.92 2.69 9.77
CA ASP A 234 3.04 3.37 8.84
C ASP A 234 1.77 2.57 8.66
N LEU A 235 0.62 3.21 8.80
CA LEU A 235 -0.68 2.62 8.50
C LEU A 235 -1.32 3.29 7.29
N TRP A 236 -2.04 2.50 6.51
CA TRP A 236 -2.84 3.03 5.43
C TRP A 236 -4.11 3.72 5.95
N SER A 237 -4.79 3.14 6.93
CA SER A 237 -5.97 3.70 7.59
C SER A 237 -5.82 3.64 9.10
N GLY A 238 -6.52 4.51 9.85
CA GLY A 238 -6.53 4.47 11.31
C GLY A 238 -5.16 4.73 11.97
N TYR A 239 -4.37 5.64 11.46
CA TYR A 239 -2.97 5.87 11.85
C TYR A 239 -2.78 6.57 13.22
N ARG A 240 -3.84 6.81 13.99
CA ARG A 240 -3.70 7.41 15.33
C ARG A 240 -2.98 6.46 16.26
N ARG A 241 -2.09 6.99 17.11
CA ARG A 241 -1.28 6.21 18.05
C ARG A 241 -2.08 5.27 18.95
N VAL A 242 -3.27 5.70 19.32
CA VAL A 242 -4.18 4.90 20.16
C VAL A 242 -4.76 3.69 19.45
N PHE A 243 -4.58 3.61 18.11
CA PHE A 243 -5.03 2.50 17.28
C PHE A 243 -3.82 1.77 16.69
N GLY A 244 -3.89 0.46 16.56
CA GLY A 244 -2.97 -0.34 15.78
C GLY A 244 -3.64 -0.92 14.57
N ILE A 245 -2.94 -1.78 13.83
CA ILE A 245 -3.55 -2.48 12.69
C ILE A 245 -4.73 -3.33 13.12
N THR A 246 -4.72 -3.85 14.35
CA THR A 246 -5.78 -4.69 14.92
C THR A 246 -7.07 -3.93 15.22
N LYS A 247 -7.09 -2.62 15.02
CA LYS A 247 -8.31 -1.80 15.16
C LYS A 247 -9.19 -1.93 13.91
N VAL A 248 -9.96 -3.00 13.82
CA VAL A 248 -10.79 -3.38 12.66
C VAL A 248 -11.79 -2.28 12.30
N SER A 249 -12.35 -1.61 13.31
CA SER A 249 -13.30 -0.50 13.12
C SER A 249 -12.71 0.72 12.40
N GLU A 250 -11.39 0.88 12.39
CA GLU A 250 -10.67 1.95 11.69
C GLU A 250 -10.15 1.54 10.30
N ALA A 251 -10.39 0.30 9.88
CA ALA A 251 -10.04 -0.17 8.55
C ALA A 251 -10.72 0.66 7.46
N GLY A 252 -10.04 0.83 6.34
CA GLY A 252 -10.61 1.30 5.09
C GLY A 252 -11.46 0.22 4.43
N GLU A 253 -11.82 0.42 3.17
CA GLU A 253 -12.70 -0.48 2.43
C GLU A 253 -12.04 -0.96 1.14
N LEU A 254 -12.18 -2.25 0.85
CA LEU A 254 -11.79 -2.87 -0.42
C LEU A 254 -13.05 -3.13 -1.24
N HIS A 255 -13.07 -2.57 -2.44
CA HIS A 255 -14.14 -2.69 -3.42
C HIS A 255 -13.67 -3.43 -4.68
N GLY A 256 -14.61 -3.71 -5.58
CA GLY A 256 -14.34 -4.24 -6.91
C GLY A 256 -14.24 -5.76 -6.98
N ILE A 257 -14.42 -6.48 -5.88
CA ILE A 257 -14.46 -7.95 -5.87
C ILE A 257 -15.87 -8.40 -6.24
N THR A 258 -16.00 -9.13 -7.34
CA THR A 258 -17.27 -9.65 -7.85
C THR A 258 -17.08 -11.07 -8.37
N ASP A 259 -18.17 -11.85 -8.42
CA ASP A 259 -18.22 -13.21 -9.00
C ASP A 259 -17.08 -14.11 -8.52
N ILE A 260 -16.93 -14.22 -7.20
CA ILE A 260 -15.92 -15.07 -6.55
C ILE A 260 -16.53 -16.40 -6.09
N GLY A 261 -15.67 -17.42 -5.99
CA GLY A 261 -16.07 -18.76 -5.50
C GLY A 261 -16.48 -18.73 -4.02
N SER A 262 -17.00 -19.85 -3.50
CA SER A 262 -17.36 -19.95 -2.08
C SER A 262 -16.13 -20.03 -1.17
N GLY A 263 -16.09 -19.16 -0.16
CA GLY A 263 -15.07 -19.18 0.88
C GLY A 263 -15.37 -20.14 2.03
N ARG A 264 -15.58 -21.45 1.77
CA ARG A 264 -15.70 -22.44 2.84
C ARG A 264 -14.64 -23.50 2.70
N LEU A 265 -13.69 -23.50 3.61
CA LEU A 265 -12.73 -24.58 3.79
C LEU A 265 -13.26 -25.57 4.85
N PHE A 266 -13.46 -26.83 4.48
CA PHE A 266 -13.73 -27.89 5.44
C PHE A 266 -12.42 -28.58 5.80
N ILE A 267 -11.90 -28.34 7.00
CA ILE A 267 -10.74 -29.08 7.52
C ILE A 267 -11.28 -30.22 8.37
N VAL A 268 -11.09 -31.47 7.91
CA VAL A 268 -11.35 -32.67 8.70
C VAL A 268 -10.09 -33.06 9.42
N LYS A 269 -10.05 -32.85 10.75
CA LYS A 269 -8.97 -33.38 11.62
C LYS A 269 -9.43 -34.74 12.17
N PRO A 270 -8.92 -35.90 11.70
CA PRO A 270 -9.28 -37.18 12.30
C PRO A 270 -8.59 -37.30 13.67
N TYR A 271 -9.39 -37.49 14.71
CA TYR A 271 -8.88 -37.84 16.04
C TYR A 271 -9.00 -39.35 16.25
N GLY A 272 -7.90 -40.03 16.47
CA GLY A 272 -7.88 -41.41 16.96
C GLY A 272 -7.73 -41.42 18.47
N LEU A 273 -8.74 -41.85 19.21
CA LEU A 273 -8.59 -42.23 20.63
C LEU A 273 -8.17 -43.70 20.70
N LEU A 274 -6.92 -43.98 21.06
CA LEU A 274 -6.48 -45.29 21.50
C LEU A 274 -6.90 -45.42 22.96
N ALA A 275 -8.04 -46.09 23.21
CA ALA A 275 -8.37 -46.58 24.52
C ALA A 275 -7.58 -47.84 24.76
N GLY A 276 -6.51 -47.75 25.57
CA GLY A 276 -5.82 -48.91 26.08
C GLY A 276 -6.68 -49.63 27.13
N CYS A 277 -6.86 -50.94 26.94
CA CYS A 277 -7.38 -51.84 27.98
C CYS A 277 -6.27 -52.21 28.96
#